data_06eed09096df9b11762532c35c3d01b2
#
_entry.id   06eed09096df9b11762532c35c3d01b2
#
_cell.length_a   1.000
_cell.length_b   1.000
_cell.length_c   1.000
_cell.angle_alpha   90.00
_cell.angle_beta   90.00
_cell.angle_gamma   90.00
#
_symmetry.space_group_name_H-M   'P 1'
#
loop_
_entity.id
_entity.type
_entity.pdbx_description
1 polymer ?
#
loop_
_entity_poly.entity_id
_entity_poly.type
_entity_poly.pdbx_seq_one_letter_code
_entity_poly.pdbx_strand_id
1 'polypeptide(L)'
;MTLQPRTTAPDSSPPAAASSLEAAAPAPLSAPGGLGRILPVDRMEAFPGRWVGGVAMVLGPPLMLAGALLRVRFDFFFPAQLAAYERHPVLVATSYALFAAGNLLLWPAVALLAARIGTHSPGWGLWGGMLAMSGLFARAFHAGVDHMAFRLADAESAAAATRAVSETYGAFQIFSALNFAILAGWLVLAFGAWRTQVVGPVRALALALMAGLPLGVLKGTTPLSLVALAGLTAALLPLGFGLLRQGPRPTRAAVLRWVPLTLGTLALMVVLGQAG
;
A
#
# COMPACT_ATOMS: atom_id res chain seq x y z
N MET A 1 0.20 -14.97 96.85
CA MET A 1 0.04 -16.34 97.27
C MET A 1 -0.66 -17.04 96.14
N THR A 2 -0.07 -17.81 95.27
CA THR A 2 0.56 -19.09 95.36
C THR A 2 1.17 -19.41 94.00
N LEU A 3 2.49 -19.68 93.93
CA LEU A 3 3.24 -20.73 93.32
C LEU A 3 2.99 -21.12 91.87
N GLN A 4 4.04 -20.89 91.03
CA GLN A 4 4.40 -21.65 89.81
C GLN A 4 4.68 -23.12 90.18
N PRO A 5 4.64 -23.98 89.15
CA PRO A 5 5.86 -24.74 88.82
C PRO A 5 6.27 -24.68 87.37
N ARG A 6 7.58 -24.65 87.22
CA ARG A 6 8.38 -24.95 85.99
C ARG A 6 8.15 -26.39 85.54
N THR A 7 8.03 -26.59 84.25
CA THR A 7 8.33 -27.88 83.70
C THR A 7 9.20 -27.68 82.39
N THR A 8 10.26 -28.41 82.40
CA THR A 8 11.38 -28.44 81.53
C THR A 8 11.03 -29.02 80.12
N ALA A 9 11.55 -28.41 79.07
CA ALA A 9 11.55 -28.91 77.71
C ALA A 9 12.56 -30.08 77.53
N PRO A 10 12.28 -31.01 76.63
CA PRO A 10 13.32 -31.75 76.03
C PRO A 10 13.62 -31.21 74.64
N ASP A 11 14.88 -31.00 74.40
CA ASP A 11 15.58 -30.72 73.20
C ASP A 11 15.40 -31.90 72.22
N SER A 12 14.87 -31.65 71.00
CA SER A 12 14.93 -32.62 69.91
C SER A 12 15.11 -31.86 68.61
N SER A 13 16.38 -31.64 68.27
CA SER A 13 16.78 -31.24 66.93
C SER A 13 16.46 -32.36 65.92
N PRO A 14 15.72 -32.08 64.86
CA PRO A 14 15.62 -33.02 63.76
C PRO A 14 16.81 -32.90 62.80
N PRO A 15 17.18 -33.99 62.10
CA PRO A 15 18.39 -34.07 61.29
C PRO A 15 18.26 -33.26 59.97
N ALA A 16 19.35 -32.64 59.62
CA ALA A 16 19.60 -32.01 58.35
C ALA A 16 19.67 -33.02 57.20
N ALA A 17 18.56 -33.23 56.48
CA ALA A 17 18.59 -33.92 55.20
C ALA A 17 17.26 -33.71 54.44
N ALA A 18 17.02 -32.52 53.89
CA ALA A 18 15.99 -32.29 52.87
C ALA A 18 16.26 -30.97 52.12
N SER A 19 17.46 -30.79 51.62
CA SER A 19 17.73 -29.70 50.67
C SER A 19 18.15 -30.38 49.36
N SER A 20 17.27 -30.52 48.40
CA SER A 20 17.57 -30.70 46.97
C SER A 20 16.32 -31.15 46.19
N LEU A 21 15.23 -30.44 46.31
CA LEU A 21 14.17 -30.48 45.30
C LEU A 21 13.57 -29.04 45.17
N GLU A 22 14.47 -28.11 44.89
CA GLU A 22 14.05 -26.84 44.32
C GLU A 22 13.61 -27.17 42.89
N ALA A 23 12.30 -27.32 42.72
CA ALA A 23 11.67 -27.54 41.46
C ALA A 23 12.08 -26.38 40.54
N ALA A 24 12.95 -26.63 39.60
CA ALA A 24 13.28 -25.73 38.52
C ALA A 24 11.94 -25.27 37.89
N ALA A 25 11.56 -24.03 38.13
CA ALA A 25 10.45 -23.40 37.43
C ALA A 25 10.67 -23.61 35.93
N PRO A 26 9.69 -24.12 35.18
CA PRO A 26 9.86 -24.29 33.75
C PRO A 26 10.22 -22.93 33.17
N ALA A 27 11.35 -22.88 32.46
CA ALA A 27 11.76 -21.71 31.70
C ALA A 27 10.55 -21.23 30.88
N PRO A 28 10.25 -19.92 30.84
CA PRO A 28 9.14 -19.43 30.05
C PRO A 28 9.34 -19.93 28.62
N LEU A 29 8.36 -20.70 28.14
CA LEU A 29 8.30 -21.15 26.75
C LEU A 29 8.52 -19.92 25.87
N SER A 30 9.66 -19.86 25.22
CA SER A 30 9.96 -18.87 24.21
C SER A 30 8.75 -18.83 23.30
N ALA A 31 8.07 -17.68 23.25
CA ALA A 31 6.94 -17.49 22.37
C ALA A 31 7.31 -18.00 20.97
N PRO A 32 6.47 -18.81 20.32
CA PRO A 32 6.78 -19.35 19.01
C PRO A 32 7.15 -18.16 18.13
N GLY A 33 8.34 -18.23 17.55
CA GLY A 33 8.88 -17.21 16.65
C GLY A 33 7.91 -17.00 15.50
N GLY A 34 6.92 -16.14 15.75
CA GLY A 34 5.85 -15.86 14.82
C GLY A 34 6.38 -15.24 13.52
N LEU A 35 5.63 -15.38 12.47
CA LEU A 35 5.78 -14.75 11.15
C LEU A 35 6.20 -13.25 11.20
N GLY A 36 6.11 -12.58 12.36
CA GLY A 36 6.59 -11.22 12.63
C GLY A 36 8.11 -11.00 12.45
N ARG A 37 8.89 -12.08 12.26
CA ARG A 37 10.34 -11.99 12.01
C ARG A 37 10.70 -11.83 10.54
N ILE A 38 9.75 -11.97 9.61
CA ILE A 38 10.05 -11.99 8.17
C ILE A 38 10.46 -10.60 7.66
N LEU A 39 9.88 -9.52 8.19
CA LEU A 39 10.37 -8.14 7.99
C LEU A 39 10.04 -7.32 9.25
N PRO A 40 10.98 -7.13 10.18
CA PRO A 40 10.76 -6.23 11.30
C PRO A 40 10.39 -4.85 10.77
N VAL A 41 9.31 -4.24 11.27
CA VAL A 41 8.84 -2.92 10.88
C VAL A 41 9.95 -1.89 10.95
N ASP A 42 10.84 -2.01 11.92
CA ASP A 42 12.05 -1.19 12.06
C ASP A 42 12.92 -1.20 10.79
N ARG A 43 12.95 -2.29 10.04
CA ARG A 43 13.70 -2.38 8.77
C ARG A 43 12.94 -1.73 7.61
N MET A 44 11.62 -1.79 7.58
CA MET A 44 10.82 -1.07 6.57
C MET A 44 10.82 0.44 6.81
N GLU A 45 10.95 0.88 8.06
CA GLU A 45 11.12 2.29 8.42
C GLU A 45 12.55 2.79 8.28
N ALA A 46 13.54 1.89 8.15
CA ALA A 46 14.91 2.25 7.82
C ALA A 46 15.04 2.70 6.35
N PHE A 47 16.17 3.34 6.02
CA PHE A 47 16.49 3.63 4.62
C PHE A 47 16.77 2.31 3.86
N PRO A 48 16.24 2.10 2.63
CA PRO A 48 15.46 3.04 1.81
C PRO A 48 13.94 3.01 2.03
N GLY A 49 13.37 2.04 2.77
CA GLY A 49 11.94 1.76 2.82
C GLY A 49 11.07 2.98 3.17
N ARG A 50 11.37 3.67 4.27
CA ARG A 50 10.65 4.89 4.67
C ARG A 50 10.73 5.99 3.61
N TRP A 51 11.88 6.16 2.97
CA TRP A 51 12.07 7.18 1.95
C TRP A 51 11.33 6.84 0.66
N VAL A 52 11.39 5.59 0.22
CA VAL A 52 10.64 5.12 -0.95
C VAL A 52 9.14 5.27 -0.72
N GLY A 53 8.62 4.75 0.39
CA GLY A 53 7.20 4.88 0.72
C GLY A 53 6.77 6.32 0.97
N GLY A 54 7.59 7.14 1.66
CA GLY A 54 7.30 8.55 1.90
C GLY A 54 7.26 9.38 0.61
N VAL A 55 8.24 9.23 -0.27
CA VAL A 55 8.25 9.88 -1.60
C VAL A 55 7.06 9.41 -2.43
N ALA A 56 6.75 8.13 -2.40
CA ALA A 56 5.60 7.56 -3.10
C ALA A 56 4.26 8.14 -2.60
N MET A 57 4.10 8.35 -1.29
CA MET A 57 2.93 9.01 -0.71
C MET A 57 2.82 10.49 -1.11
N VAL A 58 3.96 11.16 -1.32
CA VAL A 58 4.01 12.57 -1.73
C VAL A 58 3.74 12.74 -3.22
N LEU A 59 4.25 11.86 -4.07
CA LEU A 59 4.19 12.02 -5.53
C LEU A 59 3.03 11.24 -6.17
N GLY A 60 2.73 10.03 -5.69
CA GLY A 60 1.75 9.14 -6.33
C GLY A 60 0.36 9.77 -6.46
N PRO A 61 -0.27 10.21 -5.35
CA PRO A 61 -1.61 10.81 -5.41
C PRO A 61 -1.70 12.07 -6.29
N PRO A 62 -0.78 13.06 -6.19
CA PRO A 62 -0.82 14.23 -7.07
C PRO A 62 -0.65 13.89 -8.55
N LEU A 63 0.15 12.90 -8.91
CA LEU A 63 0.29 12.47 -10.30
C LEU A 63 -1.01 11.86 -10.82
N MET A 64 -1.70 11.02 -10.04
CA MET A 64 -3.02 10.50 -10.41
C MET A 64 -4.03 11.64 -10.58
N LEU A 65 -4.05 12.59 -9.65
CA LEU A 65 -4.94 13.74 -9.70
C LEU A 65 -4.65 14.60 -10.94
N ALA A 66 -3.39 14.91 -11.21
CA ALA A 66 -2.98 15.66 -12.41
C ALA A 66 -3.42 14.94 -13.70
N GLY A 67 -3.19 13.62 -13.78
CA GLY A 67 -3.67 12.81 -14.89
C GLY A 67 -5.19 12.88 -15.07
N ALA A 68 -5.96 12.80 -14.00
CA ALA A 68 -7.42 12.93 -14.05
C ALA A 68 -7.86 14.33 -14.48
N LEU A 69 -7.21 15.39 -13.99
CA LEU A 69 -7.53 16.78 -14.34
C LEU A 69 -7.29 17.06 -15.83
N LEU A 70 -6.23 16.53 -16.43
CA LEU A 70 -5.93 16.73 -17.85
C LEU A 70 -7.03 16.19 -18.78
N ARG A 71 -7.76 15.15 -18.35
CA ARG A 71 -8.84 14.54 -19.17
C ARG A 71 -10.26 14.86 -18.69
N VAL A 72 -10.44 15.74 -17.69
CA VAL A 72 -11.75 16.04 -17.09
C VAL A 72 -12.78 16.59 -18.08
N ARG A 73 -12.31 17.24 -19.15
CA ARG A 73 -13.16 17.85 -20.19
C ARG A 73 -13.66 16.86 -21.25
N PHE A 74 -13.16 15.62 -21.24
CA PHE A 74 -13.59 14.61 -22.21
C PHE A 74 -14.61 13.68 -21.57
N ASP A 75 -15.58 13.24 -22.39
CA ASP A 75 -16.63 12.35 -21.93
C ASP A 75 -16.09 11.03 -21.37
N PHE A 76 -16.86 10.48 -20.43
CA PHE A 76 -16.39 9.39 -19.57
C PHE A 76 -16.14 8.04 -20.26
N PHE A 77 -16.92 7.70 -21.29
CA PHE A 77 -16.87 6.38 -21.90
C PHE A 77 -15.74 6.22 -22.94
N PHE A 78 -15.31 4.97 -23.15
CA PHE A 78 -14.19 4.63 -24.00
C PHE A 78 -14.25 5.15 -25.46
N PRO A 79 -15.40 5.20 -26.15
CA PRO A 79 -15.43 5.78 -27.50
C PRO A 79 -15.02 7.25 -27.53
N ALA A 80 -15.48 8.02 -26.54
CA ALA A 80 -15.14 9.44 -26.43
C ALA A 80 -13.67 9.65 -26.03
N GLN A 81 -13.08 8.75 -25.24
CA GLN A 81 -11.66 8.80 -24.87
C GLN A 81 -10.77 8.53 -26.08
N LEU A 82 -11.14 7.57 -26.95
CA LEU A 82 -10.42 7.32 -28.21
C LEU A 82 -10.56 8.47 -29.19
N ALA A 83 -11.76 9.06 -29.34
CA ALA A 83 -11.98 10.24 -30.15
C ALA A 83 -11.23 11.48 -29.59
N ALA A 84 -11.08 11.58 -28.28
CA ALA A 84 -10.23 12.60 -27.66
C ALA A 84 -8.76 12.37 -27.93
N TYR A 85 -8.31 11.10 -27.94
CA TYR A 85 -6.94 10.73 -28.28
C TYR A 85 -6.60 11.11 -29.72
N GLU A 86 -7.45 10.82 -30.70
CA GLU A 86 -7.23 11.23 -32.09
C GLU A 86 -7.02 12.75 -32.24
N ARG A 87 -7.84 13.54 -31.51
CA ARG A 87 -7.77 15.00 -31.60
C ARG A 87 -6.63 15.63 -30.80
N HIS A 88 -6.25 14.98 -29.68
CA HIS A 88 -5.27 15.50 -28.72
C HIS A 88 -4.35 14.39 -28.19
N PRO A 89 -3.57 13.69 -29.06
CA PRO A 89 -2.84 12.47 -28.69
C PRO A 89 -1.87 12.68 -27.52
N VAL A 90 -1.07 13.74 -27.56
CA VAL A 90 -0.09 14.05 -26.51
C VAL A 90 -0.76 14.32 -25.17
N LEU A 91 -1.86 15.08 -25.17
CA LEU A 91 -2.56 15.42 -23.91
C LEU A 91 -3.19 14.20 -23.26
N VAL A 92 -3.88 13.36 -24.07
CA VAL A 92 -4.55 12.17 -23.57
C VAL A 92 -3.53 11.13 -23.14
N ALA A 93 -2.51 10.86 -23.97
CA ALA A 93 -1.42 9.94 -23.58
C ALA A 93 -0.73 10.39 -22.28
N THR A 94 -0.40 11.68 -22.14
CA THR A 94 0.20 12.23 -20.93
C THR A 94 -0.73 12.05 -19.71
N SER A 95 -2.03 12.30 -19.89
CA SER A 95 -3.03 12.12 -18.83
C SER A 95 -3.04 10.67 -18.29
N TYR A 96 -3.10 9.69 -19.20
CA TYR A 96 -3.10 8.28 -18.81
C TYR A 96 -1.75 7.83 -18.25
N ALA A 97 -0.64 8.32 -18.81
CA ALA A 97 0.71 8.02 -18.29
C ALA A 97 0.93 8.55 -16.88
N LEU A 98 0.51 9.79 -16.58
CA LEU A 98 0.59 10.35 -15.22
C LEU A 98 -0.27 9.57 -14.23
N PHE A 99 -1.47 9.17 -14.64
CA PHE A 99 -2.35 8.36 -13.80
C PHE A 99 -1.74 6.98 -13.52
N ALA A 100 -1.19 6.31 -14.54
CA ALA A 100 -0.50 5.02 -14.40
C ALA A 100 0.76 5.13 -13.54
N ALA A 101 1.58 6.16 -13.73
CA ALA A 101 2.77 6.42 -12.91
C ALA A 101 2.40 6.63 -11.43
N GLY A 102 1.36 7.42 -11.17
CA GLY A 102 0.83 7.61 -9.82
C GLY A 102 0.33 6.29 -9.21
N ASN A 103 -0.38 5.46 -9.99
CA ASN A 103 -0.83 4.13 -9.55
C ASN A 103 0.35 3.22 -9.17
N LEU A 104 1.43 3.21 -9.95
CA LEU A 104 2.64 2.44 -9.63
C LEU A 104 3.32 2.94 -8.35
N LEU A 105 3.41 4.27 -8.17
CA LEU A 105 3.95 4.85 -6.95
C LEU A 105 3.09 4.55 -5.71
N LEU A 106 1.79 4.28 -5.87
CA LEU A 106 0.97 3.86 -4.73
C LEU A 106 1.37 2.48 -4.17
N TRP A 107 2.08 1.63 -4.90
CA TRP A 107 2.49 0.32 -4.40
C TRP A 107 3.36 0.44 -3.13
N PRO A 108 4.52 1.10 -3.15
CA PRO A 108 5.32 1.26 -1.94
C PRO A 108 4.63 2.14 -0.89
N ALA A 109 3.76 3.08 -1.28
CA ALA A 109 2.96 3.87 -0.35
C ALA A 109 1.98 3.00 0.45
N VAL A 110 1.22 2.13 -0.22
CA VAL A 110 0.28 1.18 0.40
C VAL A 110 1.01 0.14 1.23
N ALA A 111 2.15 -0.39 0.72
CA ALA A 111 2.96 -1.35 1.48
C ALA A 111 3.43 -0.77 2.82
N LEU A 112 3.94 0.47 2.82
CA LEU A 112 4.36 1.13 4.05
C LEU A 112 3.18 1.47 4.97
N LEU A 113 2.04 1.92 4.43
CA LEU A 113 0.83 2.18 5.22
C LEU A 113 0.31 0.89 5.86
N ALA A 114 0.23 -0.20 5.10
CA ALA A 114 -0.19 -1.51 5.58
C ALA A 114 0.75 -2.04 6.68
N ALA A 115 2.07 -1.88 6.52
CA ALA A 115 3.04 -2.23 7.54
C ALA A 115 2.81 -1.46 8.84
N ARG A 116 2.54 -0.15 8.77
CA ARG A 116 2.23 0.69 9.94
C ARG A 116 0.92 0.30 10.62
N ILE A 117 -0.11 -0.03 9.86
CA ILE A 117 -1.34 -0.58 10.42
C ILE A 117 -1.04 -1.91 11.12
N GLY A 118 -0.22 -2.74 10.49
CA GLY A 118 0.16 -4.07 10.97
C GLY A 118 0.90 -4.07 12.31
N THR A 119 1.61 -2.99 12.68
CA THR A 119 2.25 -2.87 14.00
C THR A 119 1.26 -2.87 15.15
N HIS A 120 0.04 -2.34 14.93
CA HIS A 120 -1.01 -2.26 15.93
C HIS A 120 -2.07 -3.34 15.73
N SER A 121 -2.31 -3.76 14.48
CA SER A 121 -3.30 -4.77 14.14
C SER A 121 -2.87 -5.54 12.88
N PRO A 122 -2.20 -6.71 13.05
CA PRO A 122 -1.66 -7.48 11.93
C PRO A 122 -2.73 -7.86 10.88
N GLY A 123 -3.94 -8.24 11.32
CA GLY A 123 -5.02 -8.63 10.41
C GLY A 123 -5.47 -7.47 9.50
N TRP A 124 -5.70 -6.28 10.03
CA TRP A 124 -6.08 -5.11 9.21
C TRP A 124 -4.96 -4.67 8.27
N GLY A 125 -3.70 -4.72 8.74
CA GLY A 125 -2.54 -4.42 7.89
C GLY A 125 -2.40 -5.40 6.74
N LEU A 126 -2.51 -6.71 7.03
CA LEU A 126 -2.38 -7.76 6.03
C LEU A 126 -3.51 -7.70 4.99
N TRP A 127 -4.77 -7.80 5.43
CA TRP A 127 -5.90 -7.83 4.49
C TRP A 127 -6.08 -6.52 3.73
N GLY A 128 -5.99 -5.37 4.42
CA GLY A 128 -6.06 -4.06 3.76
C GLY A 128 -4.94 -3.87 2.74
N GLY A 129 -3.71 -4.25 3.11
CA GLY A 129 -2.56 -4.19 2.22
C GLY A 129 -2.70 -5.11 1.01
N MET A 130 -3.01 -6.40 1.21
CA MET A 130 -3.15 -7.36 0.12
C MET A 130 -4.27 -6.98 -0.85
N LEU A 131 -5.45 -6.62 -0.35
CA LEU A 131 -6.57 -6.24 -1.22
C LEU A 131 -6.27 -4.95 -1.98
N ALA A 132 -5.72 -3.92 -1.32
CA ALA A 132 -5.36 -2.68 -2.00
C ALA A 132 -4.28 -2.90 -3.06
N MET A 133 -3.25 -3.71 -2.77
CA MET A 133 -2.19 -4.05 -3.74
C MET A 133 -2.74 -4.84 -4.93
N SER A 134 -3.61 -5.82 -4.69
CA SER A 134 -4.30 -6.55 -5.78
C SER A 134 -5.15 -5.62 -6.64
N GLY A 135 -5.81 -4.64 -6.01
CA GLY A 135 -6.55 -3.60 -6.71
C GLY A 135 -5.66 -2.69 -7.57
N LEU A 136 -4.50 -2.27 -7.05
CA LEU A 136 -3.52 -1.48 -7.80
C LEU A 136 -2.95 -2.29 -8.98
N PHE A 137 -2.73 -3.60 -8.80
CA PHE A 137 -2.30 -4.49 -9.88
C PHE A 137 -3.36 -4.58 -11.00
N ALA A 138 -4.63 -4.75 -10.66
CA ALA A 138 -5.71 -4.75 -11.64
C ALA A 138 -5.79 -3.42 -12.41
N ARG A 139 -5.55 -2.28 -11.75
CA ARG A 139 -5.47 -0.97 -12.42
C ARG A 139 -4.26 -0.85 -13.34
N ALA A 140 -3.11 -1.43 -12.98
CA ALA A 140 -1.95 -1.49 -13.87
C ALA A 140 -2.24 -2.31 -15.14
N PHE A 141 -2.98 -3.43 -14.99
CA PHE A 141 -3.47 -4.20 -16.14
C PHE A 141 -4.40 -3.35 -17.03
N HIS A 142 -5.37 -2.63 -16.46
CA HIS A 142 -6.23 -1.72 -17.25
C HIS A 142 -5.40 -0.66 -18.00
N ALA A 143 -4.36 -0.08 -17.37
CA ALA A 143 -3.49 0.88 -18.03
C ALA A 143 -2.72 0.27 -19.21
N GLY A 144 -2.33 -1.01 -19.16
CA GLY A 144 -1.76 -1.74 -20.27
C GLY A 144 -2.74 -1.88 -21.45
N VAL A 145 -4.01 -2.22 -21.14
CA VAL A 145 -5.07 -2.31 -22.17
C VAL A 145 -5.38 -0.92 -22.74
N ASP A 146 -5.41 0.13 -21.94
CA ASP A 146 -5.57 1.52 -22.41
C ASP A 146 -4.46 1.88 -23.41
N HIS A 147 -3.22 1.54 -23.09
CA HIS A 147 -2.09 1.77 -23.99
C HIS A 147 -2.23 1.02 -25.32
N MET A 148 -2.61 -0.26 -25.27
CA MET A 148 -2.85 -1.07 -26.48
C MET A 148 -3.97 -0.48 -27.34
N ALA A 149 -5.05 0.02 -26.74
CA ALA A 149 -6.14 0.65 -27.47
C ALA A 149 -5.68 1.94 -28.18
N PHE A 150 -4.83 2.76 -27.56
CA PHE A 150 -4.22 3.92 -28.21
C PHE A 150 -3.29 3.51 -29.36
N ARG A 151 -2.47 2.48 -29.17
CA ARG A 151 -1.59 1.99 -30.27
C ARG A 151 -2.39 1.43 -31.43
N LEU A 152 -3.52 0.78 -31.17
CA LEU A 152 -4.42 0.30 -32.21
C LEU A 152 -5.10 1.48 -32.95
N ALA A 153 -5.47 2.54 -32.23
CA ALA A 153 -5.99 3.76 -32.86
C ALA A 153 -4.97 4.44 -33.77
N ASP A 154 -3.67 4.44 -33.38
CA ASP A 154 -2.59 4.96 -34.21
C ASP A 154 -2.31 4.09 -35.46
N ALA A 155 -2.37 2.76 -35.27
CA ALA A 155 -2.02 1.81 -36.35
C ALA A 155 -3.12 1.65 -37.38
N GLU A 156 -4.39 1.71 -36.95
CA GLU A 156 -5.54 1.48 -37.83
C GLU A 156 -6.47 2.71 -37.83
N SER A 157 -7.28 2.88 -36.75
CA SER A 157 -8.17 4.03 -36.53
C SER A 157 -8.83 3.95 -35.15
N ALA A 158 -9.34 5.09 -34.63
CA ALA A 158 -10.14 5.06 -33.41
C ALA A 158 -11.42 4.24 -33.55
N ALA A 159 -11.98 4.14 -34.77
CA ALA A 159 -13.14 3.28 -35.03
C ALA A 159 -12.81 1.78 -34.89
N ALA A 160 -11.64 1.34 -35.38
CA ALA A 160 -11.15 -0.02 -35.22
C ALA A 160 -10.86 -0.33 -33.75
N ALA A 161 -10.15 0.56 -33.06
CA ALA A 161 -9.87 0.44 -31.63
C ALA A 161 -11.17 0.39 -30.80
N THR A 162 -12.16 1.24 -31.11
CA THR A 162 -13.48 1.24 -30.47
C THR A 162 -14.18 -0.11 -30.63
N ARG A 163 -14.17 -0.68 -31.83
CA ARG A 163 -14.77 -1.98 -32.11
C ARG A 163 -14.07 -3.09 -31.32
N ALA A 164 -12.73 -3.14 -31.38
CA ALA A 164 -11.96 -4.15 -30.66
C ALA A 164 -12.21 -4.09 -29.16
N VAL A 165 -12.23 -2.89 -28.56
CA VAL A 165 -12.56 -2.73 -27.12
C VAL A 165 -13.98 -3.16 -26.83
N SER A 166 -14.97 -2.81 -27.67
CA SER A 166 -16.39 -3.17 -27.43
C SER A 166 -16.62 -4.67 -27.50
N GLU A 167 -15.97 -5.37 -28.41
CA GLU A 167 -16.09 -6.83 -28.59
C GLU A 167 -15.42 -7.61 -27.46
N THR A 168 -14.31 -7.09 -26.91
CA THR A 168 -13.52 -7.79 -25.89
C THR A 168 -13.84 -7.36 -24.47
N TYR A 169 -14.47 -6.20 -24.28
CA TYR A 169 -14.69 -5.60 -22.95
C TYR A 169 -15.48 -6.48 -21.98
N GLY A 170 -16.47 -7.26 -22.46
CA GLY A 170 -17.28 -8.14 -21.66
C GLY A 170 -16.72 -9.55 -21.48
N ALA A 171 -15.60 -9.88 -22.16
CA ALA A 171 -14.99 -11.20 -22.05
C ALA A 171 -14.47 -11.45 -20.62
N PHE A 172 -14.79 -12.62 -20.06
CA PHE A 172 -14.29 -13.01 -18.75
C PHE A 172 -12.77 -13.14 -18.77
N GLN A 173 -12.14 -12.56 -17.78
CA GLN A 173 -10.72 -12.71 -17.53
C GLN A 173 -10.46 -12.74 -16.01
N ILE A 174 -9.36 -13.35 -15.60
CA ILE A 174 -9.02 -13.51 -14.19
C ILE A 174 -8.94 -12.15 -13.46
N PHE A 175 -8.52 -11.09 -14.13
CA PHE A 175 -8.44 -9.75 -13.55
C PHE A 175 -9.80 -9.13 -13.26
N SER A 176 -10.90 -9.63 -13.87
CA SER A 176 -12.25 -9.21 -13.53
C SER A 176 -12.61 -9.55 -12.08
N ALA A 177 -12.09 -10.65 -11.55
CA ALA A 177 -12.25 -11.01 -10.14
C ALA A 177 -11.57 -10.02 -9.19
N LEU A 178 -10.49 -9.37 -9.64
CA LEU A 178 -9.78 -8.36 -8.85
C LEU A 178 -10.49 -7.00 -8.78
N ASN A 179 -11.55 -6.79 -9.56
CA ASN A 179 -12.37 -5.58 -9.47
C ASN A 179 -12.94 -5.39 -8.06
N PHE A 180 -13.33 -6.48 -7.39
CA PHE A 180 -13.74 -6.42 -5.99
C PHE A 180 -12.61 -5.92 -5.08
N ALA A 181 -11.36 -6.35 -5.32
CA ALA A 181 -10.21 -5.91 -4.55
C ALA A 181 -9.92 -4.41 -4.72
N ILE A 182 -10.23 -3.82 -5.91
CA ILE A 182 -10.12 -2.37 -6.13
C ILE A 182 -11.06 -1.59 -5.20
N LEU A 183 -12.27 -2.10 -4.98
CA LEU A 183 -13.26 -1.47 -4.10
C LEU A 183 -12.95 -1.76 -2.63
N ALA A 184 -12.95 -3.05 -2.27
CA ALA A 184 -12.83 -3.50 -0.90
C ALA A 184 -11.47 -3.13 -0.27
N GLY A 185 -10.40 -3.16 -1.06
CA GLY A 185 -9.05 -2.90 -0.57
C GLY A 185 -8.90 -1.53 0.08
N TRP A 186 -9.43 -0.49 -0.55
CA TRP A 186 -9.37 0.86 0.00
C TRP A 186 -10.23 1.03 1.24
N LEU A 187 -11.42 0.38 1.29
CA LEU A 187 -12.30 0.42 2.46
C LEU A 187 -11.65 -0.28 3.66
N VAL A 188 -11.10 -1.48 3.45
CA VAL A 188 -10.44 -2.26 4.51
C VAL A 188 -9.17 -1.54 4.99
N LEU A 189 -8.36 -1.00 4.08
CA LEU A 189 -7.15 -0.25 4.40
C LEU A 189 -7.48 1.04 5.18
N ALA A 190 -8.50 1.78 4.75
CA ALA A 190 -8.95 3.00 5.41
C ALA A 190 -9.50 2.73 6.82
N PHE A 191 -10.32 1.69 6.96
CA PHE A 191 -10.84 1.26 8.25
C PHE A 191 -9.71 0.83 9.20
N GLY A 192 -8.77 0.02 8.71
CA GLY A 192 -7.59 -0.39 9.46
C GLY A 192 -6.74 0.80 9.93
N ALA A 193 -6.48 1.75 9.02
CA ALA A 193 -5.71 2.95 9.32
C ALA A 193 -6.39 3.84 10.39
N TRP A 194 -7.73 3.95 10.34
CA TRP A 194 -8.51 4.64 11.37
C TRP A 194 -8.51 3.89 12.69
N ARG A 195 -8.81 2.60 12.66
CA ARG A 195 -8.93 1.75 13.88
C ARG A 195 -7.63 1.70 14.67
N THR A 196 -6.49 1.75 13.98
CA THR A 196 -5.15 1.75 14.57
C THR A 196 -4.59 3.15 14.84
N GLN A 197 -5.37 4.20 14.58
CA GLN A 197 -4.98 5.61 14.75
C GLN A 197 -3.75 6.02 13.93
N VAL A 198 -3.39 5.27 12.89
CA VAL A 198 -2.33 5.66 11.94
C VAL A 198 -2.73 6.93 11.18
N VAL A 199 -4.04 7.07 10.90
CA VAL A 199 -4.63 8.31 10.39
C VAL A 199 -5.90 8.65 11.16
N GLY A 200 -6.21 9.94 11.25
CA GLY A 200 -7.48 10.39 11.85
C GLY A 200 -8.69 10.06 10.96
N PRO A 201 -9.93 10.18 11.51
CA PRO A 201 -11.16 9.74 10.84
C PRO A 201 -11.40 10.45 9.50
N VAL A 202 -11.10 11.74 9.41
CA VAL A 202 -11.27 12.52 8.17
C VAL A 202 -10.35 12.00 7.05
N ARG A 203 -9.08 11.70 7.36
CA ARG A 203 -8.15 11.12 6.39
C ARG A 203 -8.50 9.69 6.03
N ALA A 204 -9.01 8.92 6.97
CA ALA A 204 -9.50 7.57 6.70
C ALA A 204 -10.70 7.60 5.74
N LEU A 205 -11.66 8.51 5.95
CA LEU A 205 -12.76 8.71 5.02
C LEU A 205 -12.24 9.13 3.64
N ALA A 206 -11.27 10.03 3.59
CA ALA A 206 -10.64 10.46 2.34
C ALA A 206 -9.93 9.29 1.60
N LEU A 207 -9.31 8.36 2.31
CA LEU A 207 -8.78 7.11 1.73
C LEU A 207 -9.90 6.20 1.22
N ALA A 208 -10.99 6.08 1.97
CA ALA A 208 -12.13 5.23 1.60
C ALA A 208 -12.81 5.70 0.29
N LEU A 209 -12.78 7.00 -0.02
CA LEU A 209 -13.32 7.54 -1.28
C LEU A 209 -12.68 6.93 -2.53
N MET A 210 -11.47 6.38 -2.42
CA MET A 210 -10.82 5.66 -3.52
C MET A 210 -11.60 4.42 -4.00
N ALA A 211 -12.48 3.86 -3.16
CA ALA A 211 -13.42 2.81 -3.56
C ALA A 211 -14.43 3.30 -4.62
N GLY A 212 -14.72 4.61 -4.67
CA GLY A 212 -15.60 5.21 -5.68
C GLY A 212 -14.90 5.55 -7.01
N LEU A 213 -13.61 5.25 -7.15
CA LEU A 213 -12.90 5.52 -8.40
C LEU A 213 -13.34 4.54 -9.50
N PRO A 214 -13.72 5.02 -10.70
CA PRO A 214 -14.24 4.17 -11.77
C PRO A 214 -13.33 2.98 -12.10
N LEU A 215 -13.95 1.87 -12.44
CA LEU A 215 -13.32 0.63 -12.85
C LEU A 215 -13.41 0.45 -14.37
N GLY A 216 -12.41 -0.19 -14.95
CA GLY A 216 -12.40 -0.60 -16.35
C GLY A 216 -11.46 0.22 -17.23
N VAL A 217 -11.47 -0.14 -18.52
CA VAL A 217 -10.57 0.36 -19.57
C VAL A 217 -11.09 1.68 -20.12
N LEU A 218 -10.18 2.59 -20.47
CA LEU A 218 -10.45 3.87 -21.15
C LEU A 218 -11.56 4.69 -20.44
N LYS A 219 -11.49 4.76 -19.12
CA LYS A 219 -12.45 5.55 -18.34
C LYS A 219 -11.98 7.00 -18.23
N GLY A 220 -12.85 7.91 -18.56
CA GLY A 220 -12.67 9.34 -18.34
C GLY A 220 -12.71 9.70 -16.85
N THR A 221 -12.80 11.00 -16.58
CA THR A 221 -12.85 11.54 -15.23
C THR A 221 -14.26 11.99 -14.88
N THR A 222 -14.75 11.55 -13.71
CA THR A 222 -16.03 12.05 -13.14
C THR A 222 -15.72 13.03 -12.00
N PRO A 223 -16.68 13.86 -11.57
CA PRO A 223 -16.51 14.68 -10.36
C PRO A 223 -16.14 13.85 -9.13
N LEU A 224 -16.73 12.66 -8.97
CA LEU A 224 -16.41 11.74 -7.87
C LEU A 224 -14.95 11.26 -7.96
N SER A 225 -14.42 11.04 -9.17
CA SER A 225 -13.01 10.70 -9.36
C SER A 225 -12.07 11.79 -8.84
N LEU A 226 -12.40 13.06 -9.11
CA LEU A 226 -11.60 14.18 -8.62
C LEU A 226 -11.65 14.29 -7.10
N VAL A 227 -12.84 14.12 -6.50
CA VAL A 227 -13.01 14.12 -5.05
C VAL A 227 -12.21 12.97 -4.40
N ALA A 228 -12.27 11.77 -4.98
CA ALA A 228 -11.53 10.62 -4.49
C ALA A 228 -10.00 10.84 -4.55
N LEU A 229 -9.50 11.36 -5.67
CA LEU A 229 -8.06 11.61 -5.86
C LEU A 229 -7.54 12.80 -5.05
N ALA A 230 -8.36 13.85 -4.90
CA ALA A 230 -8.06 14.95 -3.99
C ALA A 230 -8.04 14.46 -2.53
N GLY A 231 -8.99 13.62 -2.14
CA GLY A 231 -9.05 12.97 -0.84
C GLY A 231 -7.81 12.09 -0.59
N LEU A 232 -7.42 11.25 -1.55
CA LEU A 232 -6.20 10.45 -1.48
C LEU A 232 -4.97 11.33 -1.26
N THR A 233 -4.88 12.44 -2.02
CA THR A 233 -3.80 13.41 -1.89
C THR A 233 -3.79 14.03 -0.51
N ALA A 234 -4.93 14.50 -0.01
CA ALA A 234 -5.05 15.09 1.32
C ALA A 234 -4.74 14.11 2.46
N ALA A 235 -5.01 12.81 2.26
CA ALA A 235 -4.71 11.78 3.24
C ALA A 235 -3.23 11.40 3.27
N LEU A 236 -2.62 11.13 2.11
CA LEU A 236 -1.28 10.55 2.02
C LEU A 236 -0.16 11.59 1.98
N LEU A 237 -0.36 12.75 1.37
CA LEU A 237 0.69 13.76 1.21
C LEU A 237 1.23 14.26 2.56
N PRO A 238 0.41 14.64 3.56
CA PRO A 238 0.93 15.03 4.88
C PRO A 238 1.59 13.87 5.62
N LEU A 239 1.09 12.64 5.44
CA LEU A 239 1.68 11.44 6.03
C LEU A 239 3.07 11.20 5.43
N GLY A 240 3.20 11.28 4.10
CA GLY A 240 4.48 11.16 3.40
C GLY A 240 5.49 12.21 3.85
N PHE A 241 5.11 13.48 3.93
CA PHE A 241 5.98 14.54 4.45
C PHE A 241 6.38 14.29 5.91
N GLY A 242 5.46 13.86 6.76
CA GLY A 242 5.76 13.48 8.14
C GLY A 242 6.83 12.39 8.19
N LEU A 243 6.68 11.34 7.38
CA LEU A 243 7.62 10.24 7.27
C LEU A 243 9.01 10.66 6.80
N LEU A 244 9.08 11.55 5.82
CA LEU A 244 10.36 12.04 5.30
C LEU A 244 11.10 12.95 6.30
N ARG A 245 10.36 13.68 7.14
CA ARG A 245 10.91 14.58 8.16
C ARG A 245 11.28 13.88 9.47
N GLN A 246 10.58 12.78 9.81
CA GLN A 246 10.79 12.04 11.05
C GLN A 246 11.92 11.02 10.92
N GLY A 247 12.63 10.79 12.05
CA GLY A 247 13.66 9.78 12.18
C GLY A 247 15.05 10.17 11.64
N PRO A 248 16.03 9.28 11.82
CA PRO A 248 17.42 9.58 11.51
C PRO A 248 17.65 9.83 10.02
N ARG A 249 18.52 10.77 9.71
CA ARG A 249 18.99 10.99 8.33
C ARG A 249 19.73 9.74 7.87
N PRO A 250 19.60 9.32 6.59
CA PRO A 250 20.34 8.19 6.08
C PRO A 250 21.85 8.48 6.16
N THR A 251 22.64 7.48 6.51
CA THR A 251 24.10 7.60 6.50
C THR A 251 24.59 7.78 5.06
N ARG A 252 25.71 8.49 4.87
CA ARG A 252 26.30 8.67 3.54
C ARG A 252 26.57 7.33 2.85
N ALA A 253 27.05 6.34 3.59
CA ALA A 253 27.28 5.00 3.07
C ALA A 253 25.98 4.32 2.56
N ALA A 254 24.85 4.46 3.28
CA ALA A 254 23.58 3.94 2.86
C ALA A 254 23.08 4.63 1.58
N VAL A 255 23.20 5.96 1.49
CA VAL A 255 22.83 6.72 0.28
C VAL A 255 23.66 6.29 -0.92
N LEU A 256 24.99 6.25 -0.76
CA LEU A 256 25.90 5.83 -1.84
C LEU A 256 25.68 4.41 -2.33
N ARG A 257 25.18 3.53 -1.45
CA ARG A 257 24.82 2.14 -1.82
C ARG A 257 23.48 2.04 -2.54
N TRP A 258 22.43 2.63 -1.97
CA TRP A 258 21.05 2.39 -2.42
C TRP A 258 20.62 3.30 -3.56
N VAL A 259 21.08 4.55 -3.62
CA VAL A 259 20.68 5.48 -4.71
C VAL A 259 21.17 5.01 -6.07
N PRO A 260 22.48 4.68 -6.27
CA PRO A 260 22.93 4.15 -7.56
C PRO A 260 22.26 2.83 -7.92
N LEU A 261 22.04 1.94 -6.95
CA LEU A 261 21.35 0.67 -7.18
C LEU A 261 19.93 0.91 -7.67
N THR A 262 19.17 1.80 -7.02
CA THR A 262 17.80 2.13 -7.43
C THR A 262 17.76 2.78 -8.81
N LEU A 263 18.62 3.77 -9.06
CA LEU A 263 18.68 4.44 -10.36
C LEU A 263 19.15 3.48 -11.47
N GLY A 264 20.14 2.63 -11.19
CA GLY A 264 20.59 1.61 -12.13
C GLY A 264 19.51 0.58 -12.46
N THR A 265 18.75 0.12 -11.46
CA THR A 265 17.62 -0.79 -11.67
C THR A 265 16.52 -0.13 -12.50
N LEU A 266 16.17 1.13 -12.21
CA LEU A 266 15.17 1.86 -12.99
C LEU A 266 15.64 2.09 -14.44
N ALA A 267 16.89 2.49 -14.64
CA ALA A 267 17.46 2.64 -15.97
C ALA A 267 17.46 1.30 -16.76
N LEU A 268 17.86 0.21 -16.09
CA LEU A 268 17.83 -1.12 -16.68
C LEU A 268 16.41 -1.55 -17.07
N MET A 269 15.42 -1.30 -16.19
CA MET A 269 14.01 -1.58 -16.49
C MET A 269 13.52 -0.80 -17.73
N VAL A 270 13.88 0.47 -17.86
CA VAL A 270 13.53 1.28 -19.05
C VAL A 270 14.18 0.70 -20.30
N VAL A 271 15.48 0.37 -20.26
CA VAL A 271 16.21 -0.18 -21.42
C VAL A 271 15.64 -1.54 -21.83
N LEU A 272 15.44 -2.45 -20.86
CA LEU A 272 14.87 -3.77 -21.15
C LEU A 272 13.42 -3.68 -21.62
N GLY A 273 12.63 -2.76 -21.09
CA GLY A 273 11.26 -2.53 -21.54
C GLY A 273 11.13 -1.97 -22.95
N GLN A 274 12.20 -1.38 -23.47
CA GLN A 274 12.25 -0.93 -24.89
C GLN A 274 12.81 -2.00 -25.84
N ALA A 275 13.51 -2.99 -25.30
CA ALA A 275 14.13 -4.05 -26.10
C ALA A 275 13.20 -5.26 -26.35
N GLY A 276 12.08 -5.36 -25.63
CA GLY A 276 11.01 -6.37 -25.83
C GLY A 276 9.80 -5.71 -26.39
#